data_299be438de36a819153346975ffd9fd5
#
_entry.id   299be438de36a819153346975ffd9fd5
#
_cell.length_a   1.000
_cell.length_b   1.000
_cell.length_c   1.000
_cell.angle_alpha   90.00
_cell.angle_beta   90.00
_cell.angle_gamma   90.00
#
_symmetry.space_group_name_H-M   'P 1'
#
loop_
_entity.id
_entity.type
_entity.pdbx_description
1 polymer ?
#
loop_
_entity_poly.entity_id
_entity_poly.type
_entity_poly.pdbx_seq_one_letter_code
_entity_poly.pdbx_strand_id
1 'polypeptide(L)'
;MPTSILTINMITREAVRLFKNSNLFIQNIDTQYDSAFAVDGAKIGTALRIRLPNDYIVRQGATMVLQDTNEQSTTLNVSTQSGVDVPFITVERTMSLDDYAERVMAPMINNLAGNVASTIMLGSEGGVCNYVSNVDGPGNVTTPGSAQFLLANAVLDDNSADQMTRNVVNDPTTDALTTVSLQGLLNPTPEISAQFRSGMMKSGLGYDKWFRDQTVIKHTTGTYNSAATIAAASNNVPTAYSGGPITTTAISGTLKKGDFVTIDAVNAVNRVTKQNLGTLRQFVVTADVNNGATSIPLYPGIIGPLSTDPAGTTVPYQTVNVLALTGAIVRLVNKAGEVYRKSIAYVKKAITMATADLVMPRHAVEEAARAQYDGIAMRVLTDYLPASDQLATRLDVLYGFLYIRPEWCCVIAGKI
;
A
#
# COMPACT_ATOMS: atom_id res chain seq x y z
N MET A 1 41.10 25.55 10.24
CA MET A 1 39.76 25.06 10.65
C MET A 1 39.94 23.65 11.17
N PRO A 2 39.39 23.27 12.31
CA PRO A 2 39.52 21.88 12.75
C PRO A 2 38.79 21.00 11.75
N THR A 3 39.48 20.07 11.15
CA THR A 3 38.93 19.00 10.33
C THR A 3 37.99 18.19 11.24
N SER A 4 36.67 18.33 11.07
CA SER A 4 35.73 17.46 11.76
C SER A 4 35.88 16.06 11.20
N ILE A 5 36.45 15.16 12.00
CA ILE A 5 36.56 13.75 11.64
C ILE A 5 35.13 13.21 11.45
N LEU A 6 34.91 12.59 10.30
CA LEU A 6 33.64 11.94 9.98
C LEU A 6 33.39 10.84 11.01
N THR A 7 32.42 11.07 11.89
CA THR A 7 32.01 10.04 12.83
C THR A 7 30.84 9.23 12.23
N ILE A 8 30.83 7.92 12.48
CA ILE A 8 29.75 7.02 12.01
C ILE A 8 28.35 7.53 12.43
N ASN A 9 28.25 8.21 13.57
CA ASN A 9 26.99 8.82 13.99
C ASN A 9 26.52 9.96 13.07
N MET A 10 27.41 10.75 12.53
CA MET A 10 27.08 11.81 11.57
C MET A 10 26.62 11.18 10.23
N ILE A 11 27.35 10.17 9.77
CA ILE A 11 27.02 9.39 8.57
C ILE A 11 25.61 8.78 8.71
N THR A 12 25.33 8.15 9.87
CA THR A 12 24.05 7.47 10.07
C THR A 12 22.88 8.46 10.13
N ARG A 13 23.04 9.61 10.78
CA ARG A 13 22.00 10.67 10.80
C ARG A 13 21.71 11.22 9.42
N GLU A 14 22.74 11.46 8.64
CA GLU A 14 22.57 11.92 7.27
C GLU A 14 21.93 10.85 6.38
N ALA A 15 22.30 9.58 6.57
CA ALA A 15 21.69 8.45 5.88
C ALA A 15 20.18 8.37 6.09
N VAL A 16 19.71 8.47 7.34
CA VAL A 16 18.26 8.41 7.66
C VAL A 16 17.53 9.62 7.07
N ARG A 17 18.14 10.80 7.13
CA ARG A 17 17.58 12.02 6.53
C ARG A 17 17.44 11.89 5.00
N LEU A 18 18.46 11.40 4.34
CA LEU A 18 18.46 11.16 2.90
C LEU A 18 17.42 10.10 2.52
N PHE A 19 17.31 9.02 3.29
CA PHE A 19 16.33 7.96 3.03
C PHE A 19 14.90 8.49 3.04
N LYS A 20 14.52 9.28 4.03
CA LYS A 20 13.19 9.89 4.10
C LYS A 20 12.95 10.85 2.94
N ASN A 21 13.96 11.61 2.56
CA ASN A 21 13.83 12.65 1.53
C ASN A 21 14.01 12.13 0.10
N SER A 22 14.56 10.94 -0.09
CA SER A 22 14.83 10.39 -1.42
C SER A 22 13.58 9.89 -2.15
N ASN A 23 12.55 9.45 -1.42
CA ASN A 23 11.35 8.89 -2.02
C ASN A 23 10.09 9.59 -1.52
N LEU A 24 9.34 10.21 -2.45
CA LEU A 24 8.12 10.96 -2.15
C LEU A 24 6.98 10.07 -1.64
N PHE A 25 6.94 8.80 -2.05
CA PHE A 25 5.93 7.87 -1.55
C PHE A 25 6.14 7.58 -0.06
N ILE A 26 7.39 7.28 0.34
CA ILE A 26 7.73 7.04 1.76
C ILE A 26 7.46 8.28 2.63
N GLN A 27 7.66 9.49 2.09
CA GLN A 27 7.33 10.73 2.81
C GLN A 27 5.83 10.89 3.08
N ASN A 28 4.98 10.36 2.21
CA ASN A 28 3.55 10.61 2.21
C ASN A 28 2.71 9.41 2.69
N ILE A 29 3.33 8.41 3.30
CA ILE A 29 2.67 7.36 4.07
C ILE A 29 2.82 7.65 5.57
N ASP A 30 2.06 6.93 6.40
CA ASP A 30 2.19 7.01 7.86
C ASP A 30 3.41 6.18 8.30
N THR A 31 4.27 6.79 9.14
CA THR A 31 5.47 6.13 9.64
C THR A 31 5.42 6.01 11.16
N GLN A 32 5.64 4.81 11.67
CA GLN A 32 5.68 4.53 13.10
C GLN A 32 7.03 3.95 13.49
N TYR A 33 7.47 4.27 14.69
CA TYR A 33 8.69 3.75 15.26
C TYR A 33 8.41 3.03 16.58
N ASP A 34 8.96 1.85 16.74
CA ASP A 34 8.88 1.09 17.98
C ASP A 34 10.28 0.82 18.54
N SER A 35 10.62 1.51 19.62
CA SER A 35 11.89 1.35 20.32
C SER A 35 11.98 0.06 21.16
N ALA A 36 10.85 -0.60 21.40
CA ALA A 36 10.79 -1.80 22.21
C ALA A 36 11.56 -2.98 21.58
N PHE A 37 11.71 -3.00 20.26
CA PHE A 37 12.55 -3.99 19.56
C PHE A 37 14.06 -3.78 19.76
N ALA A 38 14.49 -2.63 20.31
CA ALA A 38 15.89 -2.30 20.51
C ALA A 38 16.47 -2.82 21.82
N VAL A 39 15.64 -3.29 22.74
CA VAL A 39 16.08 -3.68 24.09
C VAL A 39 16.60 -5.11 24.07
N ASP A 40 17.88 -5.30 24.44
CA ASP A 40 18.50 -6.60 24.60
C ASP A 40 17.69 -7.49 25.56
N GLY A 41 17.31 -8.68 25.10
CA GLY A 41 16.56 -9.65 25.88
C GLY A 41 15.05 -9.42 25.92
N ALA A 42 14.52 -8.40 25.30
CA ALA A 42 13.08 -8.24 25.14
C ALA A 42 12.55 -9.34 24.22
N LYS A 43 11.84 -10.28 24.75
CA LYS A 43 11.05 -11.27 24.00
C LYS A 43 9.77 -10.62 23.47
N ILE A 44 9.90 -9.49 22.79
CA ILE A 44 8.78 -8.81 22.15
C ILE A 44 8.58 -9.51 20.83
N GLY A 45 7.35 -9.97 20.58
CA GLY A 45 7.01 -10.56 19.30
C GLY A 45 7.25 -9.55 18.17
N THR A 46 7.55 -10.00 16.98
CA THR A 46 7.76 -9.20 15.74
C THR A 46 6.50 -8.47 15.29
N ALA A 47 5.44 -8.45 16.09
CA ALA A 47 4.10 -8.07 15.75
C ALA A 47 3.64 -6.84 16.53
N LEU A 48 3.37 -5.76 15.82
CA LEU A 48 2.73 -4.55 16.34
C LEU A 48 1.21 -4.63 16.15
N ARG A 49 0.46 -4.71 17.25
CA ARG A 49 -1.00 -4.74 17.19
C ARG A 49 -1.55 -3.32 17.02
N ILE A 50 -2.28 -3.08 15.93
CA ILE A 50 -2.95 -1.81 15.64
C ILE A 50 -4.44 -1.99 15.83
N ARG A 51 -5.06 -1.16 16.66
CA ARG A 51 -6.51 -1.16 16.88
C ARG A 51 -7.20 -0.38 15.77
N LEU A 52 -8.28 -0.93 15.26
CA LEU A 52 -9.13 -0.29 14.26
C LEU A 52 -10.32 0.38 14.96
N PRO A 53 -10.80 1.54 14.46
CA PRO A 53 -12.04 2.14 14.97
C PRO A 53 -13.24 1.21 14.80
N ASN A 54 -14.08 1.18 15.81
CA ASN A 54 -15.31 0.39 15.81
C ASN A 54 -16.40 1.06 14.95
N ASP A 55 -17.17 0.23 14.25
CA ASP A 55 -18.43 0.65 13.65
C ASP A 55 -19.59 0.30 14.59
N TYR A 56 -20.65 1.11 14.55
CA TYR A 56 -21.86 0.92 15.36
C TYR A 56 -23.10 0.94 14.47
N ILE A 57 -24.13 0.21 14.90
CA ILE A 57 -25.43 0.21 14.22
C ILE A 57 -26.30 1.28 14.85
N VAL A 58 -26.83 2.20 14.05
CA VAL A 58 -27.74 3.25 14.52
C VAL A 58 -29.13 2.67 14.67
N ARG A 59 -29.66 2.64 15.91
CA ARG A 59 -31.04 2.24 16.15
C ARG A 59 -32.01 3.36 15.77
N GLN A 60 -33.22 2.96 15.38
CA GLN A 60 -34.34 3.87 15.18
C GLN A 60 -35.37 3.63 16.28
N GLY A 61 -35.96 4.73 16.83
CA GLY A 61 -36.96 4.67 17.88
C GLY A 61 -36.47 4.89 19.31
N ALA A 62 -37.39 4.89 20.28
CA ALA A 62 -37.13 5.25 21.67
C ALA A 62 -36.53 4.11 22.51
N THR A 63 -36.71 2.85 22.10
CA THR A 63 -36.24 1.69 22.86
C THR A 63 -34.74 1.53 22.75
N MET A 64 -34.03 1.46 23.87
CA MET A 64 -32.59 1.26 23.91
C MET A 64 -32.22 -0.16 23.49
N VAL A 65 -31.26 -0.29 22.57
CA VAL A 65 -30.63 -1.55 22.16
C VAL A 65 -29.17 -1.44 22.47
N LEU A 66 -28.66 -2.21 23.41
CA LEU A 66 -27.25 -2.26 23.76
C LEU A 66 -26.50 -3.03 22.69
N GLN A 67 -25.33 -2.50 22.32
CA GLN A 67 -24.38 -3.14 21.40
C GLN A 67 -23.07 -3.37 22.13
N ASP A 68 -22.50 -4.53 21.95
CA ASP A 68 -21.18 -4.82 22.46
C ASP A 68 -20.10 -4.08 21.64
N THR A 69 -19.07 -3.60 22.33
CA THR A 69 -17.91 -2.99 21.68
C THR A 69 -16.96 -4.09 21.25
N ASN A 70 -16.99 -4.45 19.97
CA ASN A 70 -16.06 -5.41 19.39
C ASN A 70 -14.85 -4.68 18.81
N GLU A 71 -13.79 -4.56 19.62
CA GLU A 71 -12.53 -3.94 19.16
C GLU A 71 -11.83 -4.82 18.13
N GLN A 72 -11.83 -4.35 16.90
CA GLN A 72 -11.04 -4.98 15.85
C GLN A 72 -9.59 -4.54 15.92
N SER A 73 -8.70 -5.46 15.63
CA SER A 73 -7.27 -5.17 15.55
C SER A 73 -6.64 -5.89 14.39
N THR A 74 -5.67 -5.26 13.79
CA THR A 74 -4.80 -5.87 12.78
C THR A 74 -3.37 -5.89 13.30
N THR A 75 -2.58 -6.80 12.77
CA THR A 75 -1.19 -7.00 13.21
C THR A 75 -0.25 -6.60 12.10
N LEU A 76 0.65 -5.66 12.39
CA LEU A 76 1.76 -5.30 11.52
C LEU A 76 3.00 -6.06 11.97
N ASN A 77 3.55 -6.88 11.08
CA ASN A 77 4.77 -7.62 11.34
C ASN A 77 5.99 -6.84 10.85
N VAL A 78 6.93 -6.57 11.74
CA VAL A 78 8.21 -5.93 11.42
C VAL A 78 9.26 -7.03 11.30
N SER A 79 9.41 -7.59 10.11
CA SER A 79 10.25 -8.77 9.88
C SER A 79 11.15 -8.66 8.64
N THR A 80 10.95 -7.64 7.81
CA THR A 80 11.72 -7.48 6.58
C THR A 80 12.94 -6.61 6.85
N GLN A 81 14.12 -7.19 6.68
CA GLN A 81 15.38 -6.47 6.72
C GLN A 81 15.87 -6.26 5.30
N SER A 82 16.13 -5.01 4.93
CA SER A 82 16.78 -4.62 3.67
C SER A 82 18.00 -3.80 3.95
N GLY A 83 19.04 -3.97 3.15
CA GLY A 83 20.28 -3.23 3.33
C GLY A 83 21.09 -3.16 2.05
N VAL A 84 22.11 -2.33 2.09
CA VAL A 84 23.13 -2.19 1.03
C VAL A 84 24.50 -2.27 1.67
N ASP A 85 25.34 -3.11 1.10
CA ASP A 85 26.70 -3.35 1.56
C ASP A 85 27.68 -2.77 0.55
N VAL A 86 28.62 -1.94 1.01
CA VAL A 86 29.63 -1.30 0.15
C VAL A 86 31.02 -1.46 0.77
N PRO A 87 32.01 -1.95 0.02
CA PRO A 87 33.38 -1.95 0.49
C PRO A 87 33.96 -0.53 0.46
N PHE A 88 34.69 -0.18 1.51
CA PHE A 88 35.46 1.05 1.59
C PHE A 88 36.93 0.77 1.45
N ILE A 89 37.58 1.57 0.62
CA ILE A 89 39.06 1.63 0.57
C ILE A 89 39.48 2.75 1.53
N THR A 90 40.58 2.55 2.23
CA THR A 90 41.16 3.49 3.21
C THR A 90 41.38 4.90 2.65
N VAL A 91 41.58 5.03 1.32
CA VAL A 91 41.75 6.30 0.61
C VAL A 91 40.44 7.13 0.59
N GLU A 92 39.28 6.48 0.55
CA GLU A 92 38.00 7.16 0.49
C GLU A 92 37.58 7.73 1.86
N ARG A 93 38.12 7.21 2.97
CA ARG A 93 37.91 7.72 4.31
C ARG A 93 38.51 9.12 4.55
N THR A 94 39.41 9.56 3.67
CA THR A 94 39.98 10.89 3.72
C THR A 94 39.17 11.98 3.02
N MET A 95 38.05 11.60 2.40
CA MET A 95 37.12 12.54 1.74
C MET A 95 36.38 13.43 2.73
N SER A 96 35.89 14.58 2.27
CA SER A 96 34.98 15.41 3.06
C SER A 96 33.60 14.73 3.23
N LEU A 97 32.87 15.07 4.29
CA LEU A 97 31.55 14.52 4.54
C LEU A 97 30.60 14.75 3.36
N ASP A 98 30.65 15.95 2.78
CA ASP A 98 29.77 16.34 1.69
C ASP A 98 30.07 15.53 0.42
N ASP A 99 31.34 15.36 0.06
CA ASP A 99 31.73 14.54 -1.09
C ASP A 99 31.34 13.07 -0.89
N TYR A 100 31.48 12.56 0.33
CA TYR A 100 31.11 11.20 0.66
C TYR A 100 29.60 11.00 0.64
N ALA A 101 28.85 11.93 1.21
CA ALA A 101 27.38 11.88 1.22
C ALA A 101 26.81 11.91 -0.20
N GLU A 102 27.35 12.77 -1.08
CA GLU A 102 26.85 12.92 -2.44
C GLU A 102 27.25 11.75 -3.36
N ARG A 103 28.52 11.30 -3.29
CA ARG A 103 29.05 10.32 -4.24
C ARG A 103 28.76 8.88 -3.89
N VAL A 104 28.65 8.54 -2.60
CA VAL A 104 28.51 7.17 -2.13
C VAL A 104 27.16 6.94 -1.42
N MET A 105 26.84 7.76 -0.42
CA MET A 105 25.64 7.51 0.39
C MET A 105 24.36 7.78 -0.37
N ALA A 106 24.26 8.85 -1.13
CA ALA A 106 23.03 9.20 -1.84
C ALA A 106 22.57 8.13 -2.84
N PRO A 107 23.44 7.57 -3.71
CA PRO A 107 23.04 6.45 -4.57
C PRO A 107 22.63 5.19 -3.81
N MET A 108 23.34 4.82 -2.74
CA MET A 108 23.00 3.66 -1.91
C MET A 108 21.61 3.81 -1.33
N ILE A 109 21.34 4.96 -0.74
CA ILE A 109 20.10 5.26 -0.04
C ILE A 109 18.94 5.38 -1.01
N ASN A 110 19.14 5.99 -2.18
CA ASN A 110 18.12 6.06 -3.23
C ASN A 110 17.69 4.66 -3.70
N ASN A 111 18.64 3.75 -3.90
CA ASN A 111 18.35 2.38 -4.27
C ASN A 111 17.60 1.64 -3.17
N LEU A 112 18.03 1.79 -1.91
CA LEU A 112 17.36 1.18 -0.76
C LEU A 112 15.94 1.72 -0.59
N ALA A 113 15.75 3.04 -0.66
CA ALA A 113 14.43 3.67 -0.54
C ALA A 113 13.51 3.26 -1.70
N GLY A 114 14.01 3.19 -2.93
CA GLY A 114 13.28 2.69 -4.08
C GLY A 114 12.84 1.23 -3.92
N ASN A 115 13.70 0.37 -3.39
CA ASN A 115 13.36 -1.03 -3.11
C ASN A 115 12.27 -1.16 -2.03
N VAL A 116 12.41 -0.41 -0.94
CA VAL A 116 11.40 -0.38 0.14
C VAL A 116 10.06 0.15 -0.39
N ALA A 117 10.05 1.24 -1.16
CA ALA A 117 8.84 1.79 -1.77
C ALA A 117 8.16 0.78 -2.71
N SER A 118 8.93 0.11 -3.58
CA SER A 118 8.42 -0.94 -4.46
C SER A 118 7.79 -2.09 -3.68
N THR A 119 8.43 -2.53 -2.59
CA THR A 119 7.91 -3.61 -1.74
C THR A 119 6.59 -3.21 -1.06
N ILE A 120 6.48 -1.97 -0.58
CA ILE A 120 5.23 -1.45 0.00
C ILE A 120 4.14 -1.37 -1.07
N MET A 121 4.45 -0.88 -2.27
CA MET A 121 3.49 -0.81 -3.39
C MET A 121 3.03 -2.21 -3.82
N LEU A 122 3.91 -3.21 -3.81
CA LEU A 122 3.56 -4.60 -4.09
C LEU A 122 2.52 -5.14 -3.09
N GLY A 123 2.50 -4.63 -1.86
CA GLY A 123 1.46 -4.93 -0.88
C GLY A 123 0.05 -4.53 -1.32
N SER A 124 -0.10 -3.62 -2.30
CA SER A 124 -1.40 -3.30 -2.89
C SER A 124 -2.01 -4.48 -3.64
N GLU A 125 -1.20 -5.45 -4.08
CA GLU A 125 -1.68 -6.68 -4.68
C GLU A 125 -2.30 -7.57 -3.61
N GLY A 126 -3.61 -7.77 -3.71
CA GLY A 126 -4.40 -8.48 -2.73
C GLY A 126 -4.75 -7.69 -1.46
N GLY A 127 -4.21 -6.47 -1.29
CA GLY A 127 -4.55 -5.59 -0.17
C GLY A 127 -5.58 -4.52 -0.51
N VAL A 128 -5.58 -3.97 -1.74
CA VAL A 128 -6.50 -2.89 -2.16
C VAL A 128 -7.61 -3.46 -3.02
N CYS A 129 -8.87 -3.25 -2.64
CA CYS A 129 -10.04 -3.82 -3.31
C CYS A 129 -10.73 -2.87 -4.29
N ASN A 130 -10.46 -1.57 -4.24
CA ASN A 130 -11.08 -0.59 -5.10
C ASN A 130 -10.24 -0.38 -6.37
N TYR A 131 -10.91 -0.34 -7.51
CA TYR A 131 -10.27 -0.26 -8.82
C TYR A 131 -11.04 0.65 -9.76
N VAL A 132 -10.32 1.51 -10.46
CA VAL A 132 -10.87 2.37 -11.51
C VAL A 132 -9.97 2.28 -12.74
N SER A 133 -10.56 2.13 -13.89
CA SER A 133 -9.84 2.12 -15.17
C SER A 133 -10.59 2.92 -16.24
N ASN A 134 -9.86 3.37 -17.23
CA ASN A 134 -10.38 3.79 -18.50
C ASN A 134 -10.13 2.66 -19.51
N VAL A 135 -11.16 2.19 -20.19
CA VAL A 135 -11.04 1.07 -21.14
C VAL A 135 -11.57 1.49 -22.50
N ASP A 136 -10.95 0.94 -23.54
CA ASP A 136 -11.43 1.08 -24.92
C ASP A 136 -12.57 0.10 -25.25
N GLY A 137 -13.12 0.17 -26.47
CA GLY A 137 -14.20 -0.72 -26.92
C GLY A 137 -13.88 -2.22 -26.80
N PRO A 138 -12.65 -2.69 -27.09
CA PRO A 138 -12.21 -4.07 -26.85
C PRO A 138 -11.93 -4.42 -25.38
N GLY A 139 -11.99 -3.46 -24.44
CA GLY A 139 -11.76 -3.67 -23.01
C GLY A 139 -10.31 -3.59 -22.57
N ASN A 140 -9.40 -3.05 -23.39
CA ASN A 140 -8.02 -2.83 -22.98
C ASN A 140 -7.91 -1.56 -22.13
N VAL A 141 -7.01 -1.57 -21.15
CA VAL A 141 -6.74 -0.40 -20.32
C VAL A 141 -6.10 0.71 -21.16
N THR A 142 -6.67 1.90 -21.06
CA THR A 142 -6.18 3.13 -21.72
C THR A 142 -5.69 4.13 -20.65
N THR A 143 -5.19 5.26 -21.11
CA THR A 143 -4.74 6.33 -20.21
C THR A 143 -5.90 6.85 -19.37
N PRO A 144 -5.76 6.91 -18.03
CA PRO A 144 -6.77 7.50 -17.18
C PRO A 144 -6.84 9.02 -17.41
N GLY A 145 -8.06 9.54 -17.50
CA GLY A 145 -8.33 10.98 -17.59
C GLY A 145 -8.82 11.54 -16.25
N SER A 146 -9.24 12.82 -16.26
CA SER A 146 -9.82 13.48 -15.07
C SER A 146 -10.99 12.72 -14.48
N ALA A 147 -11.83 12.11 -15.32
CA ALA A 147 -12.98 11.33 -14.87
C ALA A 147 -12.59 10.15 -13.97
N GLN A 148 -11.54 9.41 -14.33
CA GLN A 148 -11.07 8.26 -13.53
C GLN A 148 -10.52 8.68 -12.18
N PHE A 149 -9.80 9.79 -12.10
CA PHE A 149 -9.32 10.32 -10.82
C PHE A 149 -10.46 10.83 -9.93
N LEU A 150 -11.47 11.49 -10.52
CA LEU A 150 -12.67 11.91 -9.78
C LEU A 150 -13.51 10.71 -9.33
N LEU A 151 -13.64 9.67 -10.16
CA LEU A 151 -14.30 8.43 -9.76
C LEU A 151 -13.55 7.72 -8.63
N ALA A 152 -12.22 7.67 -8.68
CA ALA A 152 -11.43 7.12 -7.60
C ALA A 152 -11.63 7.91 -6.29
N ASN A 153 -11.73 9.24 -6.38
CA ASN A 153 -12.04 10.08 -5.23
C ASN A 153 -13.46 9.83 -4.68
N ALA A 154 -14.46 9.65 -5.55
CA ALA A 154 -15.83 9.30 -5.15
C ALA A 154 -15.88 7.93 -4.44
N VAL A 155 -15.12 6.94 -4.91
CA VAL A 155 -15.00 5.63 -4.25
C VAL A 155 -14.39 5.78 -2.84
N LEU A 156 -13.44 6.67 -2.64
CA LEU A 156 -12.90 6.97 -1.31
C LEU A 156 -13.97 7.61 -0.41
N ASP A 157 -14.80 8.53 -0.94
CA ASP A 157 -15.90 9.14 -0.21
C ASP A 157 -16.97 8.12 0.20
N ASP A 158 -17.33 7.21 -0.69
CA ASP A 158 -18.28 6.11 -0.41
C ASP A 158 -17.81 5.20 0.72
N ASN A 159 -16.50 5.02 0.86
CA ASN A 159 -15.87 4.28 1.95
C ASN A 159 -15.59 5.16 3.18
N SER A 160 -16.14 6.38 3.25
CA SER A 160 -15.97 7.32 4.37
C SER A 160 -14.50 7.64 4.67
N ALA A 161 -13.67 7.74 3.63
CA ALA A 161 -12.28 8.12 3.77
C ALA A 161 -12.15 9.61 4.08
N ASP A 162 -11.15 9.94 4.91
CA ASP A 162 -10.84 11.33 5.24
C ASP A 162 -10.62 12.15 3.95
N GLN A 163 -11.25 13.32 3.87
CA GLN A 163 -11.09 14.22 2.72
C GLN A 163 -9.78 15.00 2.76
N MET A 164 -9.15 15.07 3.93
CA MET A 164 -7.84 15.69 4.10
C MET A 164 -6.73 14.64 3.87
N THR A 165 -5.60 15.08 3.34
CA THR A 165 -4.41 14.23 3.12
C THR A 165 -4.58 13.10 2.09
N ARG A 166 -5.36 13.34 1.04
CA ARG A 166 -5.47 12.44 -0.11
C ARG A 166 -4.29 12.65 -1.06
N ASN A 167 -3.63 11.58 -1.40
CA ASN A 167 -2.45 11.59 -2.26
C ASN A 167 -2.66 10.66 -3.46
N VAL A 168 -1.98 10.98 -4.56
CA VAL A 168 -1.91 10.11 -5.74
C VAL A 168 -0.45 9.88 -6.09
N VAL A 169 -0.08 8.62 -6.23
CA VAL A 169 1.20 8.20 -6.80
C VAL A 169 0.97 7.62 -8.19
N ASN A 170 1.59 8.24 -9.17
CA ASN A 170 1.51 7.83 -10.57
C ASN A 170 2.84 7.28 -11.06
N ASP A 171 2.75 6.34 -12.00
CA ASP A 171 3.86 6.00 -12.86
C ASP A 171 4.23 7.21 -13.75
N PRO A 172 5.51 7.44 -14.07
CA PRO A 172 5.94 8.57 -14.88
C PRO A 172 5.25 8.67 -16.24
N THR A 173 4.97 7.54 -16.90
CA THR A 173 4.29 7.52 -18.20
C THR A 173 2.81 7.88 -18.04
N THR A 174 2.14 7.29 -17.05
CA THR A 174 0.74 7.58 -16.73
C THR A 174 0.55 9.04 -16.37
N ASP A 175 1.43 9.62 -15.56
CA ASP A 175 1.36 11.03 -15.16
C ASP A 175 1.53 11.97 -16.35
N ALA A 176 2.50 11.71 -17.23
CA ALA A 176 2.71 12.49 -18.46
C ALA A 176 1.49 12.47 -19.37
N LEU A 177 0.94 11.28 -19.63
CA LEU A 177 -0.24 11.13 -20.50
C LEU A 177 -1.51 11.74 -19.87
N THR A 178 -1.67 11.62 -18.56
CA THR A 178 -2.77 12.27 -17.83
C THR A 178 -2.67 13.78 -17.90
N THR A 179 -1.49 14.34 -17.73
CA THR A 179 -1.26 15.79 -17.85
C THR A 179 -1.66 16.28 -19.25
N VAL A 180 -1.33 15.54 -20.30
CA VAL A 180 -1.77 15.87 -21.67
C VAL A 180 -3.29 15.81 -21.81
N SER A 181 -3.95 14.82 -21.21
CA SER A 181 -5.41 14.69 -21.29
C SER A 181 -6.16 15.82 -20.56
N LEU A 182 -5.51 16.47 -19.59
CA LEU A 182 -6.05 17.59 -18.82
C LEU A 182 -5.79 18.95 -19.47
N GLN A 183 -5.04 19.00 -20.55
CA GLN A 183 -4.61 20.25 -21.22
C GLN A 183 -5.77 21.17 -21.62
N GLY A 184 -6.93 20.61 -21.96
CA GLY A 184 -8.15 21.37 -22.29
C GLY A 184 -8.85 22.05 -21.10
N LEU A 185 -8.52 21.68 -19.88
CA LEU A 185 -9.08 22.23 -18.63
C LEU A 185 -8.20 23.34 -18.03
N LEU A 186 -7.04 23.59 -18.62
CA LEU A 186 -6.06 24.52 -18.11
C LEU A 186 -6.40 25.96 -18.52
N ASN A 187 -7.03 26.70 -17.62
CA ASN A 187 -7.16 28.17 -17.73
C ASN A 187 -5.85 28.87 -17.29
N PRO A 188 -5.48 30.04 -17.87
CA PRO A 188 -4.22 30.71 -17.56
C PRO A 188 -4.24 31.40 -16.20
N THR A 189 -4.18 30.63 -15.12
CA THR A 189 -3.94 31.12 -13.76
C THR A 189 -2.49 30.87 -13.34
N PRO A 190 -1.94 31.60 -12.36
CA PRO A 190 -0.55 31.43 -11.91
C PRO A 190 -0.20 29.99 -11.49
N GLU A 191 -1.13 29.29 -10.85
CA GLU A 191 -0.96 27.91 -10.40
C GLU A 191 -0.85 26.93 -11.59
N ILE A 192 -1.69 27.09 -12.59
CA ILE A 192 -1.69 26.31 -13.83
C ILE A 192 -0.43 26.58 -14.64
N SER A 193 0.03 27.82 -14.69
CA SER A 193 1.32 28.16 -15.30
C SER A 193 2.50 27.47 -14.61
N ALA A 194 2.46 27.28 -13.29
CA ALA A 194 3.47 26.53 -12.56
C ALA A 194 3.39 25.02 -12.84
N GLN A 195 2.20 24.46 -12.92
CA GLN A 195 1.98 23.06 -13.31
C GLN A 195 2.44 22.77 -14.74
N PHE A 196 2.12 23.65 -15.67
CA PHE A 196 2.57 23.57 -17.06
C PHE A 196 4.09 23.59 -17.17
N ARG A 197 4.76 24.50 -16.43
CA ARG A 197 6.24 24.56 -16.43
C ARG A 197 6.91 23.38 -15.76
N SER A 198 6.31 22.80 -14.73
CA SER A 198 6.86 21.64 -14.02
C SER A 198 6.52 20.32 -14.71
N GLY A 199 5.53 20.29 -15.60
CA GLY A 199 5.00 19.07 -16.19
C GLY A 199 4.42 18.09 -15.17
N MET A 200 4.02 18.57 -13.98
CA MET A 200 3.45 17.77 -12.90
C MET A 200 2.25 18.47 -12.29
N MET A 201 1.21 17.71 -11.97
CA MET A 201 0.16 18.20 -11.10
C MET A 201 0.65 18.26 -9.66
N LYS A 202 0.41 19.37 -8.96
CA LYS A 202 0.77 19.53 -7.54
C LYS A 202 -0.40 19.22 -6.62
N SER A 203 -1.56 19.78 -6.92
CA SER A 203 -2.84 19.55 -6.23
C SER A 203 -3.96 19.73 -7.25
N GLY A 204 -5.07 19.06 -7.06
CA GLY A 204 -6.25 19.18 -7.93
C GLY A 204 -7.08 17.90 -7.94
N LEU A 205 -8.29 17.99 -8.50
CA LEU A 205 -9.25 16.88 -8.58
C LEU A 205 -9.56 16.23 -7.21
N GLY A 206 -9.46 17.02 -6.11
CA GLY A 206 -9.72 16.53 -4.75
C GLY A 206 -8.55 15.84 -4.07
N TYR A 207 -7.35 15.93 -4.63
CA TYR A 207 -6.13 15.39 -4.04
C TYR A 207 -5.18 16.52 -3.63
N ASP A 208 -4.58 16.37 -2.45
CA ASP A 208 -3.64 17.34 -1.89
C ASP A 208 -2.28 17.30 -2.58
N LYS A 209 -1.83 16.08 -2.91
CA LYS A 209 -0.53 15.87 -3.53
C LYS A 209 -0.61 14.86 -4.66
N TRP A 210 0.04 15.22 -5.77
CA TRP A 210 0.32 14.35 -6.91
C TRP A 210 1.82 14.20 -7.02
N PHE A 211 2.29 12.97 -7.15
CA PHE A 211 3.70 12.72 -7.38
C PHE A 211 3.93 11.50 -8.26
N ARG A 212 5.10 11.50 -8.87
CA ARG A 212 5.57 10.43 -9.75
C ARG A 212 6.54 9.55 -9.00
N ASP A 213 6.40 8.25 -9.18
CA ASP A 213 7.37 7.29 -8.68
C ASP A 213 7.65 6.24 -9.75
N GLN A 214 8.92 6.01 -10.05
CA GLN A 214 9.35 4.98 -10.99
C GLN A 214 9.17 3.57 -10.46
N THR A 215 8.93 3.42 -9.16
CA THR A 215 8.76 2.13 -8.48
C THR A 215 7.31 1.61 -8.54
N VAL A 216 6.41 2.34 -9.19
CA VAL A 216 5.03 1.90 -9.43
C VAL A 216 5.02 0.57 -10.18
N ILE A 217 4.36 -0.42 -9.58
CA ILE A 217 4.35 -1.79 -10.08
C ILE A 217 3.47 -1.98 -11.32
N LYS A 218 3.80 -2.98 -12.10
CA LYS A 218 2.97 -3.48 -13.21
C LYS A 218 2.25 -4.74 -12.74
N HIS A 219 1.00 -4.85 -13.12
CA HIS A 219 0.20 -6.05 -12.89
C HIS A 219 -0.19 -6.70 -14.20
N THR A 220 -0.17 -8.02 -14.24
CA THR A 220 -0.69 -8.81 -15.37
C THR A 220 -1.84 -9.65 -14.86
N THR A 221 -3.04 -9.39 -15.39
CA THR A 221 -4.23 -10.16 -15.03
C THR A 221 -4.10 -11.63 -15.42
N GLY A 222 -4.77 -12.48 -14.66
CA GLY A 222 -4.86 -13.90 -15.00
C GLY A 222 -5.61 -14.14 -16.32
N THR A 223 -5.63 -15.38 -16.75
CA THR A 223 -6.28 -15.82 -18.00
C THR A 223 -7.75 -16.22 -17.80
N TYR A 224 -8.34 -15.87 -16.65
CA TYR A 224 -9.73 -16.18 -16.33
C TYR A 224 -10.70 -15.64 -17.41
N ASN A 225 -11.45 -16.52 -18.02
CA ASN A 225 -12.39 -16.22 -19.08
C ASN A 225 -13.73 -16.94 -18.90
N SER A 226 -13.94 -17.57 -17.75
CA SER A 226 -15.15 -18.34 -17.48
C SER A 226 -16.17 -17.53 -16.69
N ALA A 227 -17.42 -17.94 -16.81
CA ALA A 227 -18.50 -17.48 -15.95
C ALA A 227 -18.68 -18.47 -14.77
N ALA A 228 -17.63 -18.68 -13.96
CA ALA A 228 -17.75 -19.52 -12.78
C ALA A 228 -18.83 -18.97 -11.86
N THR A 229 -19.67 -19.85 -11.33
CA THR A 229 -20.79 -19.46 -10.47
C THR A 229 -20.49 -19.81 -9.02
N ILE A 230 -21.09 -19.06 -8.11
CA ILE A 230 -21.07 -19.38 -6.69
C ILE A 230 -21.74 -20.74 -6.47
N ALA A 231 -21.02 -21.69 -5.92
CA ALA A 231 -21.51 -23.07 -5.70
C ALA A 231 -22.32 -23.19 -4.41
N ALA A 232 -22.04 -22.38 -3.41
CA ALA A 232 -22.80 -22.31 -2.16
C ALA A 232 -22.94 -20.85 -1.73
N ALA A 233 -24.11 -20.46 -1.22
CA ALA A 233 -24.33 -19.10 -0.72
C ALA A 233 -23.22 -18.74 0.27
N SER A 234 -22.54 -17.63 0.02
CA SER A 234 -21.33 -17.25 0.74
C SER A 234 -21.61 -16.07 1.65
N ASN A 235 -21.56 -16.33 2.94
CA ASN A 235 -21.39 -15.30 3.97
C ASN A 235 -20.00 -15.48 4.56
N ASN A 236 -19.12 -14.58 4.20
CA ASN A 236 -17.71 -14.66 4.52
C ASN A 236 -17.37 -13.61 5.59
N VAL A 237 -17.88 -13.81 6.80
CA VAL A 237 -17.67 -12.93 7.94
C VAL A 237 -16.40 -13.36 8.68
N PRO A 238 -15.28 -12.71 8.45
CA PRO A 238 -14.06 -12.98 9.20
C PRO A 238 -14.07 -12.24 10.55
N THR A 239 -13.19 -12.65 11.43
CA THR A 239 -12.98 -12.01 12.73
C THR A 239 -12.41 -10.58 12.66
N ALA A 240 -11.96 -10.15 11.48
CA ALA A 240 -11.48 -8.80 11.17
C ALA A 240 -11.80 -8.47 9.70
N TYR A 241 -11.56 -7.26 9.25
CA TYR A 241 -11.75 -6.81 7.85
C TYR A 241 -11.09 -7.72 6.77
N SER A 242 -10.45 -8.80 7.16
CA SER A 242 -9.89 -9.80 6.27
C SER A 242 -10.99 -10.50 5.48
N GLY A 243 -10.74 -10.72 4.20
CA GLY A 243 -11.59 -11.57 3.37
C GLY A 243 -11.37 -13.05 3.64
N GLY A 244 -12.02 -13.89 2.88
CA GLY A 244 -11.84 -15.32 2.92
C GLY A 244 -12.22 -15.97 1.60
N PRO A 245 -12.02 -17.27 1.45
CA PRO A 245 -12.35 -17.97 0.22
C PRO A 245 -13.87 -18.06 0.01
N ILE A 246 -14.30 -17.86 -1.23
CA ILE A 246 -15.63 -18.22 -1.69
C ILE A 246 -15.57 -19.55 -2.44
N THR A 247 -16.64 -20.35 -2.33
CA THR A 247 -16.74 -21.62 -3.09
C THR A 247 -17.47 -21.37 -4.40
N THR A 248 -16.83 -21.74 -5.50
CA THR A 248 -17.36 -21.58 -6.86
C THR A 248 -17.37 -22.90 -7.60
N THR A 249 -18.05 -22.96 -8.74
CA THR A 249 -17.77 -24.00 -9.73
C THR A 249 -16.33 -23.90 -10.22
N ALA A 250 -15.79 -24.96 -10.79
CA ALA A 250 -14.42 -24.98 -11.30
C ALA A 250 -14.19 -23.82 -12.29
N ILE A 251 -13.16 -23.01 -12.04
CA ILE A 251 -12.81 -21.90 -12.91
C ILE A 251 -12.10 -22.38 -14.18
N SER A 252 -12.30 -21.69 -15.29
CA SER A 252 -11.51 -21.86 -16.50
C SER A 252 -10.53 -20.70 -16.65
N GLY A 253 -9.27 -21.00 -16.84
CA GLY A 253 -8.17 -20.04 -16.78
C GLY A 253 -7.61 -19.88 -15.35
N THR A 254 -6.83 -18.85 -15.15
CA THR A 254 -6.15 -18.56 -13.86
C THR A 254 -6.54 -17.17 -13.37
N LEU A 255 -6.55 -16.97 -12.04
CA LEU A 255 -6.59 -15.66 -11.44
C LEU A 255 -5.25 -15.40 -10.73
N LYS A 256 -4.76 -14.20 -10.83
CA LYS A 256 -3.55 -13.76 -10.14
C LYS A 256 -3.89 -12.98 -8.89
N LYS A 257 -3.01 -13.06 -7.90
CA LYS A 257 -3.08 -12.18 -6.74
C LYS A 257 -3.08 -10.72 -7.23
N GLY A 258 -4.08 -9.94 -6.83
CA GLY A 258 -4.24 -8.56 -7.28
C GLY A 258 -5.21 -8.36 -8.44
N ASP A 259 -5.82 -9.44 -8.98
CA ASP A 259 -6.92 -9.35 -9.92
C ASP A 259 -8.19 -8.85 -9.21
N PHE A 260 -8.97 -8.05 -9.94
CA PHE A 260 -10.23 -7.52 -9.44
C PHE A 260 -11.40 -8.30 -10.04
N VAL A 261 -12.31 -8.73 -9.17
CA VAL A 261 -13.51 -9.46 -9.58
C VAL A 261 -14.76 -8.82 -8.98
N THR A 262 -15.88 -9.01 -9.67
CA THR A 262 -17.23 -8.66 -9.19
C THR A 262 -18.11 -9.88 -9.21
N ILE A 263 -19.18 -9.87 -8.41
CA ILE A 263 -20.16 -10.94 -8.36
C ILE A 263 -21.50 -10.34 -8.74
N ASP A 264 -22.22 -10.98 -9.65
CA ASP A 264 -23.51 -10.48 -10.13
C ASP A 264 -24.50 -10.32 -8.95
N ALA A 265 -25.25 -9.21 -8.98
CA ALA A 265 -26.23 -8.80 -7.97
C ALA A 265 -25.68 -8.44 -6.58
N VAL A 266 -24.36 -8.52 -6.37
CA VAL A 266 -23.71 -8.13 -5.12
C VAL A 266 -23.22 -6.70 -5.23
N ASN A 267 -23.97 -5.74 -4.70
CA ASN A 267 -23.65 -4.32 -4.78
C ASN A 267 -22.91 -3.81 -3.55
N ALA A 268 -22.10 -2.78 -3.76
CA ALA A 268 -21.46 -2.04 -2.70
C ALA A 268 -22.49 -1.26 -1.86
N VAL A 269 -22.18 -1.05 -0.60
CA VAL A 269 -23.00 -0.25 0.32
C VAL A 269 -22.19 0.90 0.89
N ASN A 270 -22.86 1.99 1.15
CA ASN A 270 -22.25 3.09 1.89
C ASN A 270 -21.93 2.62 3.32
N ARG A 271 -20.72 2.87 3.77
CA ARG A 271 -20.24 2.37 5.07
C ARG A 271 -21.05 2.88 6.26
N VAL A 272 -21.50 4.13 6.22
CA VAL A 272 -22.22 4.78 7.34
C VAL A 272 -23.71 4.46 7.29
N THR A 273 -24.36 4.71 6.14
CA THR A 273 -25.82 4.58 6.01
C THR A 273 -26.28 3.16 5.70
N LYS A 274 -25.35 2.26 5.30
CA LYS A 274 -25.63 0.88 4.86
C LYS A 274 -26.58 0.80 3.65
N GLN A 275 -26.77 1.92 2.94
CA GLN A 275 -27.60 1.97 1.74
C GLN A 275 -26.85 1.43 0.53
N ASN A 276 -27.59 0.77 -0.36
CA ASN A 276 -27.06 0.26 -1.62
C ASN A 276 -26.64 1.42 -2.54
N LEU A 277 -25.39 1.40 -3.02
CA LEU A 277 -24.83 2.39 -3.94
C LEU A 277 -25.24 2.15 -5.40
N GLY A 278 -25.84 0.99 -5.72
CA GLY A 278 -26.23 0.63 -7.09
C GLY A 278 -25.05 0.18 -7.98
N THR A 279 -23.84 0.15 -7.47
CA THR A 279 -22.65 -0.32 -8.17
C THR A 279 -22.23 -1.68 -7.63
N LEU A 280 -21.75 -2.59 -8.50
CA LEU A 280 -21.26 -3.89 -8.06
C LEU A 280 -20.06 -3.71 -7.13
N ARG A 281 -20.04 -4.46 -6.03
CA ARG A 281 -18.90 -4.49 -5.13
C ARG A 281 -17.70 -5.13 -5.84
N GLN A 282 -16.59 -4.44 -5.81
CA GLN A 282 -15.31 -4.96 -6.28
C GLN A 282 -14.62 -5.73 -5.15
N PHE A 283 -14.01 -6.85 -5.52
CA PHE A 283 -13.20 -7.70 -4.66
C PHE A 283 -11.85 -7.89 -5.31
N VAL A 284 -10.80 -7.98 -4.50
CA VAL A 284 -9.46 -8.32 -4.99
C VAL A 284 -9.14 -9.76 -4.61
N VAL A 285 -8.49 -10.47 -5.52
CA VAL A 285 -7.99 -11.84 -5.31
C VAL A 285 -6.71 -11.76 -4.47
N THR A 286 -6.68 -12.45 -3.32
CA THR A 286 -5.58 -12.34 -2.35
C THR A 286 -4.44 -13.33 -2.57
N ALA A 287 -4.67 -14.38 -3.36
CA ALA A 287 -3.67 -15.37 -3.73
C ALA A 287 -3.92 -15.92 -5.14
N ASP A 288 -2.89 -16.42 -5.80
CA ASP A 288 -3.01 -17.02 -7.13
C ASP A 288 -3.96 -18.23 -7.10
N VAL A 289 -4.83 -18.31 -8.12
CA VAL A 289 -5.82 -19.39 -8.30
C VAL A 289 -5.57 -20.07 -9.63
N ASN A 290 -5.34 -21.37 -9.57
CA ASN A 290 -5.06 -22.18 -10.74
C ASN A 290 -6.33 -22.58 -11.50
N ASN A 291 -6.18 -22.92 -12.77
CA ASN A 291 -7.24 -23.50 -13.60
C ASN A 291 -7.86 -24.73 -12.93
N GLY A 292 -9.17 -24.82 -12.94
CA GLY A 292 -9.93 -25.91 -12.32
C GLY A 292 -10.18 -25.78 -10.81
N ALA A 293 -9.65 -24.73 -10.16
CA ALA A 293 -9.91 -24.51 -8.75
C ALA A 293 -11.40 -24.16 -8.50
N THR A 294 -11.89 -24.57 -7.32
CA THR A 294 -13.28 -24.31 -6.87
C THR A 294 -13.35 -23.34 -5.70
N SER A 295 -12.25 -22.71 -5.34
CA SER A 295 -12.15 -21.75 -4.24
C SER A 295 -11.37 -20.54 -4.68
N ILE A 296 -11.91 -19.35 -4.47
CA ILE A 296 -11.29 -18.07 -4.79
C ILE A 296 -11.15 -17.25 -3.50
N PRO A 297 -9.93 -16.98 -3.05
CA PRO A 297 -9.71 -16.15 -1.87
C PRO A 297 -9.90 -14.66 -2.24
N LEU A 298 -10.84 -13.99 -1.58
CA LEU A 298 -11.23 -12.61 -1.86
C LEU A 298 -11.07 -11.69 -0.65
N TYR A 299 -10.81 -10.43 -0.93
CA TYR A 299 -10.89 -9.30 0.01
C TYR A 299 -11.70 -8.16 -0.63
N PRO A 300 -12.56 -7.43 0.10
CA PRO A 300 -12.99 -7.67 1.48
C PRO A 300 -13.89 -8.90 1.61
N GLY A 301 -14.25 -9.26 2.84
CA GLY A 301 -15.26 -10.29 3.10
C GLY A 301 -16.62 -9.92 2.57
N ILE A 302 -17.41 -10.91 2.16
CA ILE A 302 -18.81 -10.74 1.76
C ILE A 302 -19.68 -10.72 3.03
N ILE A 303 -20.02 -9.53 3.50
CA ILE A 303 -20.76 -9.32 4.74
C ILE A 303 -22.06 -8.60 4.38
N GLY A 304 -23.15 -9.33 4.41
CA GLY A 304 -24.50 -8.81 4.14
C GLY A 304 -25.15 -8.15 5.36
N PRO A 305 -26.41 -7.69 5.22
CA PRO A 305 -27.18 -7.16 6.32
C PRO A 305 -27.34 -8.21 7.43
N LEU A 306 -27.22 -7.80 8.69
CA LEU A 306 -27.40 -8.64 9.88
C LEU A 306 -26.54 -9.93 9.89
N SER A 307 -25.42 -9.93 9.18
CA SER A 307 -24.48 -11.04 9.24
C SER A 307 -23.91 -11.21 10.65
N THR A 308 -23.70 -12.46 11.05
CA THR A 308 -23.10 -12.80 12.34
C THR A 308 -21.67 -13.30 12.15
N ASP A 309 -20.82 -13.04 13.12
CA ASP A 309 -19.47 -13.61 13.21
C ASP A 309 -19.53 -15.11 13.56
N PRO A 310 -18.41 -15.85 13.56
CA PRO A 310 -18.37 -17.24 13.96
C PRO A 310 -18.82 -17.50 15.43
N ALA A 311 -18.83 -16.47 16.27
CA ALA A 311 -19.35 -16.56 17.64
C ALA A 311 -20.85 -16.29 17.74
N GLY A 312 -21.53 -15.98 16.61
CA GLY A 312 -22.96 -15.70 16.56
C GLY A 312 -23.34 -14.25 16.86
N THR A 313 -22.37 -13.35 17.00
CA THR A 313 -22.63 -11.92 17.26
C THR A 313 -22.86 -11.18 15.95
N THR A 314 -23.91 -10.36 15.87
CA THR A 314 -24.17 -9.51 14.70
C THR A 314 -23.03 -8.51 14.51
N VAL A 315 -22.41 -8.53 13.33
CA VAL A 315 -21.31 -7.61 13.02
C VAL A 315 -21.84 -6.26 12.55
N PRO A 316 -21.31 -5.14 13.07
CA PRO A 316 -21.78 -3.79 12.72
C PRO A 316 -21.30 -3.32 11.33
N TYR A 317 -20.31 -3.99 10.73
CA TYR A 317 -19.76 -3.64 9.43
C TYR A 317 -20.38 -4.50 8.34
N GLN A 318 -20.93 -3.83 7.35
CA GLN A 318 -21.54 -4.43 6.16
C GLN A 318 -20.74 -4.00 4.93
N THR A 319 -20.42 -4.94 4.05
CA THR A 319 -19.65 -4.68 2.82
C THR A 319 -20.51 -4.75 1.56
N VAL A 320 -21.62 -5.48 1.60
CA VAL A 320 -22.50 -5.73 0.45
C VAL A 320 -23.98 -5.60 0.82
N ASN A 321 -24.82 -5.30 -0.15
CA ASN A 321 -26.27 -5.16 0.03
C ASN A 321 -26.97 -6.51 0.26
N VAL A 322 -26.48 -7.57 -0.40
CA VAL A 322 -26.98 -8.95 -0.26
C VAL A 322 -25.79 -9.91 -0.32
N LEU A 323 -25.98 -11.10 0.27
CA LEU A 323 -24.98 -12.17 0.19
C LEU A 323 -24.85 -12.69 -1.25
N ALA A 324 -23.71 -13.22 -1.60
CA ALA A 324 -23.51 -13.91 -2.87
C ALA A 324 -24.37 -15.20 -2.89
N LEU A 325 -25.39 -15.22 -3.72
CA LEU A 325 -26.30 -16.37 -3.85
C LEU A 325 -25.72 -17.45 -4.75
N THR A 326 -26.12 -18.69 -4.50
CA THR A 326 -25.77 -19.82 -5.39
C THR A 326 -26.22 -19.52 -6.82
N GLY A 327 -25.32 -19.73 -7.78
CA GLY A 327 -25.55 -19.45 -9.19
C GLY A 327 -25.16 -18.04 -9.64
N ALA A 328 -24.83 -17.11 -8.72
CA ALA A 328 -24.31 -15.80 -9.10
C ALA A 328 -22.95 -15.93 -9.81
N ILE A 329 -22.77 -15.20 -10.90
CA ILE A 329 -21.56 -15.29 -11.74
C ILE A 329 -20.45 -14.41 -11.16
N VAL A 330 -19.25 -14.95 -11.11
CA VAL A 330 -18.02 -14.21 -10.80
C VAL A 330 -17.42 -13.69 -12.10
N ARG A 331 -17.17 -12.39 -12.18
CA ARG A 331 -16.61 -11.73 -13.38
C ARG A 331 -15.29 -11.05 -13.08
N LEU A 332 -14.31 -11.22 -13.96
CA LEU A 332 -13.10 -10.41 -13.95
C LEU A 332 -13.46 -8.98 -14.38
N VAL A 333 -12.96 -7.98 -13.65
CA VAL A 333 -13.22 -6.55 -13.97
C VAL A 333 -12.41 -6.14 -15.20
N ASN A 334 -11.19 -6.64 -15.31
CA ASN A 334 -10.28 -6.36 -16.40
C ASN A 334 -10.36 -7.46 -17.47
N LYS A 335 -9.82 -7.18 -18.64
CA LYS A 335 -9.63 -8.18 -19.67
C LYS A 335 -8.59 -9.23 -19.21
N ALA A 336 -8.84 -10.48 -19.56
CA ALA A 336 -7.90 -11.58 -19.30
C ALA A 336 -6.55 -11.34 -20.00
N GLY A 337 -5.45 -11.51 -19.28
CA GLY A 337 -4.09 -11.32 -19.79
C GLY A 337 -3.70 -9.84 -20.01
N GLU A 338 -4.51 -8.89 -19.52
CA GLU A 338 -4.20 -7.45 -19.63
C GLU A 338 -3.03 -7.09 -18.74
N VAL A 339 -2.17 -6.20 -19.24
CA VAL A 339 -1.02 -5.67 -18.47
C VAL A 339 -1.20 -4.18 -18.29
N TYR A 340 -1.17 -3.73 -17.04
CA TYR A 340 -1.36 -2.32 -16.69
C TYR A 340 -0.49 -1.90 -15.51
N ARG A 341 -0.28 -0.59 -15.38
CA ARG A 341 0.42 0.01 -14.23
C ARG A 341 -0.56 0.35 -13.12
N LYS A 342 -0.18 0.09 -11.89
CA LYS A 342 -1.03 0.31 -10.70
C LYS A 342 -0.67 1.64 -10.04
N SER A 343 -1.17 2.75 -10.58
CA SER A 343 -1.19 4.01 -9.85
C SER A 343 -2.15 3.89 -8.66
N ILE A 344 -1.83 4.53 -7.54
CA ILE A 344 -2.62 4.40 -6.30
C ILE A 344 -3.03 5.78 -5.81
N ALA A 345 -4.34 5.97 -5.65
CA ALA A 345 -4.92 7.07 -4.87
C ALA A 345 -5.18 6.57 -3.45
N TYR A 346 -4.73 7.30 -2.44
CA TYR A 346 -4.81 6.84 -1.05
C TYR A 346 -4.86 8.01 -0.06
N VAL A 347 -5.39 7.74 1.13
CA VAL A 347 -5.27 8.64 2.28
C VAL A 347 -4.00 8.29 3.05
N LYS A 348 -3.25 9.29 3.50
CA LYS A 348 -1.95 9.07 4.19
C LYS A 348 -2.00 8.01 5.28
N LYS A 349 -3.07 8.00 6.11
CA LYS A 349 -3.28 7.05 7.20
C LYS A 349 -3.68 5.64 6.77
N ALA A 350 -3.95 5.41 5.49
CA ALA A 350 -4.38 4.11 4.99
C ALA A 350 -3.22 3.11 4.91
N ILE A 351 -2.01 3.62 4.68
CA ILE A 351 -0.79 2.82 4.52
C ILE A 351 0.17 3.20 5.64
N THR A 352 0.56 2.24 6.46
CA THR A 352 1.51 2.44 7.55
C THR A 352 2.74 1.59 7.34
N MET A 353 3.90 2.21 7.49
CA MET A 353 5.19 1.56 7.60
C MET A 353 5.68 1.71 9.05
N ALA A 354 6.11 0.63 9.66
CA ALA A 354 6.77 0.66 10.95
C ALA A 354 8.21 0.25 10.79
N THR A 355 9.11 0.91 11.51
CA THR A 355 10.50 0.51 11.60
C THR A 355 10.88 0.19 13.03
N ALA A 356 11.87 -0.66 13.19
CA ALA A 356 12.40 -1.03 14.49
C ALA A 356 13.93 -0.96 14.49
N ASP A 357 14.48 -0.70 15.65
CA ASP A 357 15.92 -0.70 15.83
C ASP A 357 16.50 -2.11 15.73
N LEU A 358 17.51 -2.28 14.92
CA LEU A 358 18.30 -3.50 14.87
C LEU A 358 19.27 -3.55 16.07
N VAL A 359 19.48 -4.75 16.60
CA VAL A 359 20.45 -4.98 17.67
C VAL A 359 21.84 -4.56 17.23
N MET A 360 22.52 -3.83 18.11
CA MET A 360 23.90 -3.42 17.88
C MET A 360 24.84 -4.55 18.32
N PRO A 361 25.66 -5.10 17.42
CA PRO A 361 26.65 -6.11 17.79
C PRO A 361 27.69 -5.48 18.72
N ARG A 362 27.81 -6.03 19.92
CA ARG A 362 28.82 -5.60 20.90
C ARG A 362 30.12 -6.38 20.65
N HIS A 363 31.23 -5.68 20.55
CA HIS A 363 32.57 -6.27 20.42
C HIS A 363 32.84 -7.07 19.12
N ALA A 364 31.95 -7.04 18.15
CA ALA A 364 32.08 -7.81 16.91
C ALA A 364 32.31 -6.95 15.66
N VAL A 365 32.25 -5.64 15.75
CA VAL A 365 32.45 -4.70 14.65
C VAL A 365 33.31 -3.53 15.09
N GLU A 366 34.05 -2.95 14.17
CA GLU A 366 34.95 -1.81 14.42
C GLU A 366 34.17 -0.56 14.82
N GLU A 367 33.13 -0.24 14.04
CA GLU A 367 32.25 0.90 14.32
C GLU A 367 30.79 0.52 14.02
N ALA A 368 29.89 0.97 14.89
CA ALA A 368 28.46 0.76 14.73
C ALA A 368 27.67 1.98 15.22
N ALA A 369 26.68 2.40 14.46
CA ALA A 369 25.78 3.47 14.84
C ALA A 369 24.35 3.19 14.38
N ARG A 370 23.41 3.76 15.11
CA ARG A 370 22.00 3.80 14.71
C ARG A 370 21.48 5.21 14.86
N ALA A 371 20.57 5.58 13.98
CA ALA A 371 19.89 6.87 14.05
C ALA A 371 18.43 6.71 13.67
N GLN A 372 17.61 7.62 14.20
CA GLN A 372 16.20 7.73 13.90
C GLN A 372 15.89 9.13 13.41
N TYR A 373 15.00 9.23 12.42
CA TYR A 373 14.45 10.47 11.92
C TYR A 373 13.03 10.24 11.41
N ASP A 374 12.09 11.00 11.93
CA ASP A 374 10.67 11.01 11.51
C ASP A 374 10.05 9.59 11.40
N GLY A 375 10.21 8.78 12.45
CA GLY A 375 9.64 7.43 12.53
C GLY A 375 10.39 6.36 11.73
N ILE A 376 11.57 6.67 11.18
CA ILE A 376 12.41 5.71 10.46
C ILE A 376 13.71 5.50 11.23
N ALA A 377 14.05 4.25 11.53
CA ALA A 377 15.29 3.87 12.17
C ALA A 377 16.18 3.10 11.20
N MET A 378 17.45 3.44 11.19
CA MET A 378 18.48 2.77 10.37
C MET A 378 19.72 2.49 11.20
N ARG A 379 20.44 1.44 10.83
CA ARG A 379 21.70 1.02 11.42
C ARG A 379 22.80 1.05 10.38
N VAL A 380 23.96 1.59 10.75
CA VAL A 380 25.19 1.52 9.96
C VAL A 380 26.24 0.75 10.74
N LEU A 381 26.83 -0.23 10.11
CA LEU A 381 27.93 -1.03 10.64
C LEU A 381 29.14 -0.89 9.72
N THR A 382 30.31 -0.72 10.29
CA THR A 382 31.56 -0.77 9.54
C THR A 382 32.48 -1.76 10.20
N ASP A 383 33.00 -2.70 9.41
CA ASP A 383 33.90 -3.75 9.90
C ASP A 383 35.02 -3.99 8.89
N TYR A 384 36.19 -4.38 9.42
CA TYR A 384 37.34 -4.70 8.61
C TYR A 384 37.33 -6.17 8.18
N LEU A 385 37.43 -6.40 6.90
CA LEU A 385 37.50 -7.72 6.30
C LEU A 385 38.96 -8.10 6.02
N PRO A 386 39.60 -8.88 6.90
CA PRO A 386 41.05 -9.19 6.75
C PRO A 386 41.37 -10.02 5.51
N ALA A 387 40.38 -10.76 4.98
CA ALA A 387 40.54 -11.58 3.78
C ALA A 387 40.73 -10.76 2.48
N SER A 388 40.21 -9.53 2.45
CA SER A 388 40.24 -8.66 1.26
C SER A 388 40.88 -7.32 1.49
N ASP A 389 41.43 -7.05 2.68
CA ASP A 389 41.97 -5.75 3.09
C ASP A 389 41.03 -4.57 2.82
N GLN A 390 39.76 -4.76 3.15
CA GLN A 390 38.70 -3.80 2.88
C GLN A 390 37.90 -3.51 4.15
N LEU A 391 37.46 -2.27 4.29
CA LEU A 391 36.43 -1.89 5.25
C LEU A 391 35.06 -2.06 4.58
N ALA A 392 34.23 -2.95 5.09
CA ALA A 392 32.87 -3.11 4.62
C ALA A 392 31.93 -2.24 5.46
N THR A 393 31.19 -1.36 4.82
CA THR A 393 30.11 -0.60 5.44
C THR A 393 28.78 -1.16 5.01
N ARG A 394 27.95 -1.50 5.98
CA ARG A 394 26.60 -2.05 5.82
C ARG A 394 25.58 -1.07 6.36
N LEU A 395 24.61 -0.73 5.53
CA LEU A 395 23.47 0.10 5.87
C LEU A 395 22.21 -0.78 5.91
N ASP A 396 21.56 -0.88 7.05
CA ASP A 396 20.39 -1.74 7.26
C ASP A 396 19.17 -0.94 7.73
N VAL A 397 18.00 -1.33 7.24
CA VAL A 397 16.68 -0.95 7.76
C VAL A 397 15.87 -2.20 8.06
N LEU A 398 15.28 -2.28 9.25
CA LEU A 398 14.30 -3.30 9.61
C LEU A 398 12.92 -2.66 9.59
N TYR A 399 12.05 -3.15 8.72
CA TYR A 399 10.73 -2.57 8.53
C TYR A 399 9.64 -3.61 8.36
N GLY A 400 8.43 -3.17 8.55
CA GLY A 400 7.20 -3.83 8.17
C GLY A 400 6.21 -2.81 7.64
N PHE A 401 5.24 -3.24 6.87
CA PHE A 401 4.19 -2.36 6.37
C PHE A 401 2.85 -3.07 6.39
N LEU A 402 1.79 -2.26 6.43
CA LEU A 402 0.43 -2.75 6.39
C LEU A 402 -0.49 -1.71 5.77
N TYR A 403 -1.41 -2.17 4.92
CA TYR A 403 -2.58 -1.42 4.49
C TYR A 403 -3.62 -1.54 5.60
N ILE A 404 -3.61 -0.60 6.55
CA ILE A 404 -4.51 -0.65 7.73
C ILE A 404 -5.95 -0.44 7.29
N ARG A 405 -6.16 0.46 6.33
CA ARG A 405 -7.47 0.75 5.75
C ARG A 405 -7.43 0.63 4.23
N PRO A 406 -7.45 -0.60 3.73
CA PRO A 406 -7.38 -0.85 2.29
C PRO A 406 -8.53 -0.21 1.51
N GLU A 407 -9.70 -0.04 2.14
CA GLU A 407 -10.85 0.64 1.58
C GLU A 407 -10.62 2.14 1.32
N TRP A 408 -9.62 2.75 1.97
CA TRP A 408 -9.18 4.13 1.75
C TRP A 408 -8.07 4.25 0.69
N CYS A 409 -7.89 3.20 -0.06
CA CYS A 409 -7.02 3.15 -1.21
C CYS A 409 -7.83 2.76 -2.45
N CYS A 410 -7.47 3.31 -3.60
CA CYS A 410 -8.05 2.97 -4.89
C CYS A 410 -6.94 2.83 -5.93
N VAL A 411 -6.93 1.71 -6.64
CA VAL A 411 -6.02 1.49 -7.77
C VAL A 411 -6.59 2.17 -9.00
N ILE A 412 -5.77 2.97 -9.67
CA ILE A 412 -6.08 3.59 -10.95
C ILE A 412 -5.18 2.94 -12.01
N ALA A 413 -5.80 2.26 -12.96
CA ALA A 413 -5.04 1.56 -13.99
C ALA A 413 -4.50 2.54 -15.03
N GLY A 414 -3.20 2.48 -15.26
CA GLY A 414 -2.50 3.22 -16.29
C GLY A 414 -2.10 2.33 -17.46
N LYS A 415 -2.18 2.86 -18.68
CA LYS A 415 -1.70 2.18 -19.90
C LYS A 415 -0.19 1.91 -19.80
N ILE A 416 0.24 0.76 -20.32
CA ILE A 416 1.67 0.44 -20.52
C ILE A 416 2.15 1.00 -21.85
#